data_2949bf8ff7a6cb9d086ef8c534596588
#
_entry.id   2949bf8ff7a6cb9d086ef8c534596588
#
_cell.length_a   1.000
_cell.length_b   1.000
_cell.length_c   1.000
_cell.angle_alpha   90.00
_cell.angle_beta   90.00
_cell.angle_gamma   90.00
#
_symmetry.space_group_name_H-M   'P 1'
#
loop_
_entity.id
_entity.type
_entity.pdbx_description
1 polymer ?
#
loop_
_entity_poly.entity_id
_entity_poly.type
_entity_poly.pdbx_seq_one_letter_code
_entity_poly.pdbx_strand_id
1 'polypeptide(L)'
;MYSLAHRILKNLNPETAHNLSIQGLKLGFYPKVNFKNTNVLEQTIWGRRFQTPIGLSAGFDKNAEVIKPILNMGFSFTELGTVTPLPQKGNPKPRIFRFPKHQALVNSLGFNNKGLDNFERNIVNSNNSENFQNKIIGINIGNNKETKEIIHDLEKLFDRLY
;
A
#
# COMPACT_ATOMS: atom_id res chain seq x y z
N MET A 1 -14.45 16.47 9.30
CA MET A 1 -13.73 16.33 8.00
C MET A 1 -13.74 14.88 7.48
N TYR A 2 -13.34 13.89 8.27
CA TYR A 2 -13.37 12.46 7.88
C TYR A 2 -14.75 11.97 7.38
N SER A 3 -15.83 12.29 8.09
CA SER A 3 -17.18 11.86 7.71
C SER A 3 -17.65 12.38 6.34
N LEU A 4 -17.26 13.60 5.97
CA LEU A 4 -17.61 14.19 4.68
C LEU A 4 -16.81 13.56 3.53
N ALA A 5 -15.49 13.44 3.69
CA ALA A 5 -14.63 12.77 2.70
C ALA A 5 -15.09 11.31 2.48
N HIS A 6 -15.37 10.56 3.55
CA HIS A 6 -15.86 9.20 3.47
C HIS A 6 -17.21 9.13 2.72
N ARG A 7 -18.14 10.06 2.99
CA ARG A 7 -19.46 10.10 2.32
C ARG A 7 -19.31 10.35 0.82
N ILE A 8 -18.40 11.24 0.42
CA ILE A 8 -18.12 11.52 -1.00
C ILE A 8 -17.49 10.27 -1.67
N LEU A 9 -16.42 9.74 -1.09
CA LEU A 9 -15.68 8.60 -1.65
C LEU A 9 -16.54 7.33 -1.77
N LYS A 10 -17.48 7.14 -0.83
CA LYS A 10 -18.39 5.99 -0.84
C LYS A 10 -19.33 5.99 -2.06
N ASN A 11 -19.69 7.16 -2.58
CA ASN A 11 -20.60 7.31 -3.73
C ASN A 11 -19.88 7.25 -5.09
N LEU A 12 -18.55 7.27 -5.11
CA LEU A 12 -17.77 7.16 -6.34
C LEU A 12 -17.51 5.70 -6.71
N ASN A 13 -17.16 5.49 -7.99
CA ASN A 13 -16.60 4.20 -8.41
C ASN A 13 -15.41 3.82 -7.50
N PRO A 14 -15.30 2.56 -7.04
CA PRO A 14 -14.29 2.16 -6.07
C PRO A 14 -12.84 2.46 -6.49
N GLU A 15 -12.47 2.25 -7.75
CA GLU A 15 -11.12 2.56 -8.23
C GLU A 15 -10.87 4.07 -8.33
N THR A 16 -11.90 4.85 -8.71
CA THR A 16 -11.82 6.31 -8.71
C THR A 16 -11.62 6.82 -7.29
N ALA A 17 -12.39 6.30 -6.33
CA ALA A 17 -12.24 6.65 -4.91
C ALA A 17 -10.83 6.32 -4.38
N HIS A 18 -10.30 5.16 -4.73
CA HIS A 18 -8.93 4.76 -4.39
C HIS A 18 -7.89 5.74 -4.97
N ASN A 19 -7.97 6.03 -6.25
CA ASN A 19 -7.02 6.94 -6.92
C ASN A 19 -7.08 8.35 -6.31
N LEU A 20 -8.28 8.87 -6.02
CA LEU A 20 -8.44 10.15 -5.33
C LEU A 20 -7.85 10.13 -3.94
N SER A 21 -7.98 9.01 -3.20
CA SER A 21 -7.35 8.87 -1.89
C SER A 21 -5.82 8.93 -1.98
N ILE A 22 -5.22 8.21 -2.93
CA ILE A 22 -3.77 8.27 -3.19
C ILE A 22 -3.34 9.71 -3.53
N GLN A 23 -4.07 10.41 -4.40
CA GLN A 23 -3.74 11.81 -4.73
C GLN A 23 -3.88 12.74 -3.53
N GLY A 24 -4.94 12.59 -2.73
CA GLY A 24 -5.12 13.34 -1.48
C GLY A 24 -3.96 13.14 -0.50
N LEU A 25 -3.52 11.89 -0.34
CA LEU A 25 -2.36 11.56 0.51
C LEU A 25 -1.08 12.21 0.00
N LYS A 26 -0.81 12.19 -1.30
CA LYS A 26 0.34 12.87 -1.93
C LYS A 26 0.33 14.38 -1.68
N LEU A 27 -0.83 15.00 -1.69
CA LEU A 27 -1.01 16.43 -1.45
C LEU A 27 -1.00 16.79 0.05
N GLY A 28 -0.83 15.81 0.94
CA GLY A 28 -0.78 16.03 2.38
C GLY A 28 -2.14 16.10 3.08
N PHE A 29 -3.24 15.77 2.40
CA PHE A 29 -4.58 15.72 2.98
C PHE A 29 -4.81 14.44 3.77
N TYR A 30 -4.19 14.32 4.94
CA TYR A 30 -4.37 13.18 5.87
C TYR A 30 -4.20 13.61 7.32
N PRO A 31 -4.87 12.94 8.27
CA PRO A 31 -4.66 13.20 9.69
C PRO A 31 -3.27 12.72 10.11
N LYS A 32 -2.53 13.56 10.82
CA LYS A 32 -1.27 13.15 11.45
C LYS A 32 -1.56 12.65 12.87
N VAL A 33 -1.12 11.43 13.16
CA VAL A 33 -1.26 10.82 14.48
C VAL A 33 0.11 10.79 15.16
N ASN A 34 0.22 11.47 16.31
CA ASN A 34 1.40 11.37 17.16
C ASN A 34 1.08 10.40 18.30
N PHE A 35 1.76 9.27 18.32
CA PHE A 35 1.69 8.35 19.46
C PHE A 35 2.54 8.92 20.61
N LYS A 36 1.89 9.63 21.54
CA LYS A 36 2.52 9.98 22.82
C LYS A 36 2.16 8.87 23.83
N ASN A 37 3.19 8.18 24.36
CA ASN A 37 3.08 7.21 25.46
C ASN A 37 2.15 6.01 25.20
N THR A 38 2.35 5.29 24.09
CA THR A 38 1.55 4.09 23.75
C THR A 38 2.27 2.77 24.03
N ASN A 39 3.11 2.71 25.06
CA ASN A 39 3.84 1.50 25.44
C ASN A 39 2.93 0.27 25.68
N VAL A 40 1.64 0.50 25.98
CA VAL A 40 0.65 -0.56 26.22
C VAL A 40 0.35 -1.37 24.95
N LEU A 41 0.46 -0.76 23.76
CA LEU A 41 0.19 -1.43 22.47
C LEU A 41 1.46 -1.88 21.75
N GLU A 42 2.62 -1.56 22.34
CA GLU A 42 3.90 -1.85 21.74
C GLU A 42 4.22 -3.36 21.82
N GLN A 43 4.78 -3.87 20.73
CA GLN A 43 5.21 -5.25 20.61
C GLN A 43 6.59 -5.33 19.96
N THR A 44 7.39 -6.28 20.38
CA THR A 44 8.66 -6.62 19.73
C THR A 44 8.53 -7.98 19.05
N ILE A 45 8.64 -7.99 17.72
CA ILE A 45 8.54 -9.18 16.89
C ILE A 45 9.80 -9.26 16.03
N TRP A 46 10.48 -10.39 16.00
CA TRP A 46 11.75 -10.59 15.27
C TRP A 46 12.82 -9.51 15.56
N GLY A 47 12.89 -9.05 16.82
CA GLY A 47 13.81 -7.98 17.21
C GLY A 47 13.46 -6.59 16.69
N ARG A 48 12.31 -6.42 16.02
CA ARG A 48 11.77 -5.15 15.54
C ARG A 48 10.68 -4.64 16.46
N ARG A 49 10.71 -3.36 16.77
CA ARG A 49 9.72 -2.69 17.64
C ARG A 49 8.55 -2.16 16.83
N PHE A 50 7.36 -2.67 17.10
CA PHE A 50 6.09 -2.19 16.55
C PHE A 50 5.39 -1.32 17.59
N GLN A 51 5.14 -0.06 17.27
CA GLN A 51 4.46 0.88 18.19
C GLN A 51 3.01 0.48 18.47
N THR A 52 2.35 -0.13 17.50
CA THR A 52 1.00 -0.67 17.62
C THR A 52 0.88 -1.95 16.77
N PRO A 53 -0.09 -2.83 17.05
CA PRO A 53 -0.33 -4.02 16.24
C PRO A 53 -1.05 -3.72 14.92
N ILE A 54 -1.26 -2.45 14.57
CA ILE A 54 -2.04 -2.05 13.40
C ILE A 54 -1.11 -1.60 12.27
N GLY A 55 -1.21 -2.28 11.14
CA GLY A 55 -0.54 -1.94 9.90
C GLY A 55 -1.49 -1.82 8.73
N LEU A 56 -1.00 -1.30 7.62
CA LEU A 56 -1.73 -1.26 6.35
C LEU A 56 -1.22 -2.35 5.42
N SER A 57 -2.10 -3.24 5.00
CA SER A 57 -1.76 -4.37 4.13
C SER A 57 -1.54 -3.94 2.67
N ALA A 58 -0.85 -4.80 1.91
CA ALA A 58 -0.68 -4.66 0.48
C ALA A 58 -2.01 -4.46 -0.26
N GLY A 59 -1.95 -3.81 -1.43
CA GLY A 59 -3.11 -3.52 -2.26
C GLY A 59 -3.61 -2.08 -2.15
N PHE A 60 -3.29 -1.36 -1.08
CA PHE A 60 -3.59 0.07 -1.00
C PHE A 60 -2.53 0.89 -1.75
N ASP A 61 -1.28 0.83 -1.36
CA ASP A 61 -0.18 1.49 -2.06
C ASP A 61 0.59 0.49 -2.96
N LYS A 62 0.05 0.26 -4.14
CA LYS A 62 0.58 -0.75 -5.08
C LYS A 62 1.91 -0.36 -5.72
N ASN A 63 2.25 0.93 -5.69
CA ASN A 63 3.40 1.46 -6.40
C ASN A 63 4.37 2.23 -5.49
N ALA A 64 4.25 2.12 -4.17
CA ALA A 64 5.07 2.84 -3.20
C ALA A 64 4.99 4.38 -3.35
N GLU A 65 3.77 4.90 -3.57
CA GLU A 65 3.55 6.32 -3.88
C GLU A 65 3.25 7.18 -2.64
N VAL A 66 2.85 6.57 -1.50
CA VAL A 66 2.35 7.28 -0.31
C VAL A 66 2.83 6.68 1.01
N ILE A 67 4.07 6.18 1.06
CA ILE A 67 4.66 5.52 2.23
C ILE A 67 4.62 6.45 3.46
N LYS A 68 5.17 7.66 3.34
CA LYS A 68 5.21 8.67 4.41
C LYS A 68 3.82 9.04 4.93
N PRO A 69 2.84 9.42 4.10
CA PRO A 69 1.48 9.65 4.54
C PRO A 69 0.91 8.50 5.37
N ILE A 70 1.06 7.27 4.92
CA ILE A 70 0.55 6.07 5.60
C ILE A 70 1.13 5.96 7.01
N LEU A 71 2.45 6.04 7.15
CA LEU A 71 3.13 5.94 8.43
C LEU A 71 2.76 7.10 9.37
N ASN A 72 2.54 8.31 8.82
CA ASN A 72 2.10 9.48 9.59
C ASN A 72 0.64 9.41 10.04
N MET A 73 -0.20 8.58 9.40
CA MET A 73 -1.58 8.34 9.82
C MET A 73 -1.70 7.42 11.04
N GLY A 74 -0.58 6.91 11.55
CA GLY A 74 -0.56 6.09 12.76
C GLY A 74 -0.47 4.60 12.52
N PHE A 75 -0.23 4.16 11.28
CA PHE A 75 0.13 2.77 11.03
C PHE A 75 1.56 2.51 11.49
N SER A 76 1.75 1.46 12.29
CA SER A 76 3.05 1.06 12.81
C SER A 76 3.96 0.47 11.74
N PHE A 77 3.34 -0.14 10.75
CA PHE A 77 3.99 -0.73 9.58
C PHE A 77 3.07 -0.63 8.36
N THR A 78 3.63 -0.81 7.19
CA THR A 78 2.88 -0.92 5.95
C THR A 78 3.47 -1.98 5.04
N GLU A 79 2.61 -2.65 4.28
CA GLU A 79 3.00 -3.55 3.21
C GLU A 79 2.65 -2.89 1.88
N LEU A 80 3.64 -2.73 1.01
CA LEU A 80 3.51 -2.12 -0.31
C LEU A 80 3.32 -3.17 -1.39
N GLY A 81 2.70 -2.83 -2.49
CA GLY A 81 2.50 -3.78 -3.60
C GLY A 81 1.05 -4.25 -3.71
N THR A 82 0.78 -5.32 -4.45
CA THR A 82 1.71 -6.28 -5.09
C THR A 82 2.43 -5.63 -6.26
N VAL A 83 3.75 -5.77 -6.29
CA VAL A 83 4.59 -5.38 -7.42
C VAL A 83 4.94 -6.61 -8.29
N THR A 84 4.93 -6.42 -9.61
CA THR A 84 5.35 -7.43 -10.59
C THR A 84 6.56 -6.92 -11.37
N PRO A 85 7.39 -7.80 -11.96
CA PRO A 85 8.57 -7.38 -12.72
C PRO A 85 8.26 -6.35 -13.81
N LEU A 86 7.21 -6.59 -14.59
CA LEU A 86 6.74 -5.69 -15.64
C LEU A 86 5.43 -5.00 -15.21
N PRO A 87 5.13 -3.80 -15.74
CA PRO A 87 3.84 -3.16 -15.54
C PRO A 87 2.68 -4.08 -15.96
N GLN A 88 1.61 -4.09 -15.16
CA GLN A 88 0.45 -4.93 -15.42
C GLN A 88 -0.84 -4.15 -15.23
N LYS A 89 -1.73 -4.19 -16.24
CA LYS A 89 -3.03 -3.49 -16.21
C LYS A 89 -4.03 -4.14 -15.24
N GLY A 90 -3.85 -5.43 -14.96
CA GLY A 90 -4.81 -6.24 -14.23
C GLY A 90 -6.01 -6.65 -15.07
N ASN A 91 -7.05 -7.15 -14.41
CA ASN A 91 -8.26 -7.64 -15.06
C ASN A 91 -9.12 -6.51 -15.65
N PRO A 92 -10.04 -6.80 -16.60
CA PRO A 92 -11.01 -5.83 -17.12
C PRO A 92 -11.88 -5.22 -16.01
N LYS A 93 -12.30 -3.97 -16.23
CA LYS A 93 -13.26 -3.27 -15.34
C LYS A 93 -14.71 -3.58 -15.76
N PRO A 94 -15.68 -3.58 -14.80
CA PRO A 94 -15.54 -3.34 -13.37
C PRO A 94 -14.93 -4.55 -12.64
N ARG A 95 -14.11 -4.30 -11.62
CA ARG A 95 -13.35 -5.34 -10.90
C ARG A 95 -13.27 -5.13 -9.38
N ILE A 96 -14.05 -4.17 -8.87
CA ILE A 96 -14.28 -3.97 -7.43
C ILE A 96 -15.78 -3.75 -7.22
N PHE A 97 -16.36 -4.52 -6.32
CA PHE A 97 -17.78 -4.52 -6.03
C PHE A 97 -18.02 -4.30 -4.54
N ARG A 98 -18.88 -3.34 -4.20
CA ARG A 98 -19.28 -3.06 -2.84
C ARG A 98 -20.64 -3.69 -2.55
N PHE A 99 -20.76 -4.35 -1.42
CA PHE A 99 -22.00 -4.94 -0.91
C PHE A 99 -22.37 -4.31 0.43
N PRO A 100 -22.94 -3.09 0.46
CA PRO A 100 -23.15 -2.32 1.68
C PRO A 100 -24.05 -3.06 2.70
N LYS A 101 -25.04 -3.79 2.25
CA LYS A 101 -25.94 -4.59 3.11
C LYS A 101 -25.19 -5.68 3.87
N HIS A 102 -24.11 -6.20 3.32
CA HIS A 102 -23.28 -7.27 3.90
C HIS A 102 -21.97 -6.74 4.49
N GLN A 103 -21.77 -5.41 4.49
CA GLN A 103 -20.52 -4.77 4.89
C GLN A 103 -19.28 -5.41 4.22
N ALA A 104 -19.43 -5.82 2.96
CA ALA A 104 -18.42 -6.56 2.22
C ALA A 104 -17.94 -5.80 0.97
N LEU A 105 -16.72 -6.11 0.58
CA LEU A 105 -16.10 -5.66 -0.66
C LEU A 105 -15.43 -6.87 -1.33
N VAL A 106 -15.72 -7.07 -2.60
CA VAL A 106 -15.14 -8.14 -3.43
C VAL A 106 -14.37 -7.51 -4.56
N ASN A 107 -13.20 -8.05 -4.88
CA ASN A 107 -12.43 -7.59 -6.02
C ASN A 107 -11.77 -8.74 -6.78
N SER A 108 -11.43 -8.44 -8.04
CA SER A 108 -10.63 -9.26 -8.93
C SER A 108 -9.63 -8.38 -9.68
N LEU A 109 -8.82 -7.59 -8.95
CA LEU A 109 -7.94 -6.57 -9.51
C LEU A 109 -6.89 -7.12 -10.46
N GLY A 110 -6.33 -8.32 -10.18
CA GLY A 110 -5.34 -8.96 -11.04
C GLY A 110 -3.98 -8.27 -10.99
N PHE A 111 -3.54 -7.83 -9.80
CA PHE A 111 -2.22 -7.24 -9.52
C PHE A 111 -1.85 -6.05 -10.42
N ASN A 112 -2.80 -5.15 -10.64
CA ASN A 112 -2.54 -3.95 -11.43
C ASN A 112 -1.52 -3.04 -10.74
N ASN A 113 -0.37 -2.82 -11.40
CA ASN A 113 0.72 -1.99 -10.90
C ASN A 113 1.58 -1.43 -12.05
N LYS A 114 2.53 -0.54 -11.72
CA LYS A 114 3.40 0.14 -12.69
C LYS A 114 4.75 -0.56 -12.92
N GLY A 115 4.92 -1.75 -12.36
CA GLY A 115 6.13 -2.56 -12.48
C GLY A 115 7.25 -2.17 -11.52
N LEU A 116 8.27 -3.03 -11.48
CA LEU A 116 9.38 -2.97 -10.54
C LEU A 116 10.18 -1.66 -10.66
N ASP A 117 10.54 -1.22 -11.86
CA ASP A 117 11.36 -0.01 -12.05
C ASP A 117 10.66 1.27 -11.52
N ASN A 118 9.32 1.36 -11.66
CA ASN A 118 8.57 2.46 -11.10
C ASN A 118 8.50 2.37 -9.57
N PHE A 119 8.32 1.18 -9.06
CA PHE A 119 8.23 0.89 -7.63
C PHE A 119 9.52 1.26 -6.89
N GLU A 120 10.68 0.80 -7.38
CA GLU A 120 11.99 1.13 -6.83
C GLU A 120 12.27 2.63 -6.83
N ARG A 121 11.99 3.30 -7.96
CA ARG A 121 12.16 4.75 -8.07
C ARG A 121 11.37 5.49 -6.99
N ASN A 122 10.15 5.04 -6.71
CA ASN A 122 9.31 5.65 -5.68
C ASN A 122 9.85 5.38 -4.28
N ILE A 123 10.38 4.19 -4.00
CA ILE A 123 11.05 3.89 -2.71
C ILE A 123 12.27 4.78 -2.53
N VAL A 124 13.16 4.85 -3.53
CA VAL A 124 14.38 5.68 -3.47
C VAL A 124 14.04 7.16 -3.23
N ASN A 125 13.05 7.69 -3.96
CA ASN A 125 12.60 9.07 -3.78
C ASN A 125 12.02 9.32 -2.38
N SER A 126 11.30 8.35 -1.84
CA SER A 126 10.75 8.44 -0.48
C SER A 126 11.84 8.40 0.58
N ASN A 127 12.85 7.53 0.43
CA ASN A 127 14.00 7.43 1.34
C ASN A 127 14.87 8.69 1.34
N ASN A 128 15.07 9.31 0.18
CA ASN A 128 15.82 10.56 0.06
C ASN A 128 15.13 11.75 0.76
N SER A 129 13.82 11.70 0.89
CA SER A 129 13.04 12.74 1.56
C SER A 129 12.85 12.51 3.06
N GLU A 130 13.04 11.30 3.55
CA GLU A 130 12.91 10.92 4.98
C GLU A 130 13.72 9.68 5.34
N ASN A 131 14.22 9.65 6.57
CA ASN A 131 14.90 8.48 7.11
C ASN A 131 13.89 7.45 7.63
N PHE A 132 13.73 6.34 6.91
CA PHE A 132 12.87 5.22 7.30
C PHE A 132 13.58 4.15 8.16
N GLN A 133 14.79 4.42 8.67
CA GLN A 133 15.62 3.40 9.38
C GLN A 133 14.88 2.68 10.51
N ASN A 134 13.92 3.34 11.16
CA ASN A 134 13.15 2.77 12.27
C ASN A 134 11.71 2.42 11.86
N LYS A 135 11.39 2.44 10.56
CA LYS A 135 10.06 2.11 10.06
C LYS A 135 10.04 0.69 9.50
N ILE A 136 8.93 0.01 9.69
CA ILE A 136 8.75 -1.35 9.21
C ILE A 136 7.93 -1.29 7.93
N ILE A 137 8.57 -1.64 6.83
CA ILE A 137 7.98 -1.64 5.49
C ILE A 137 8.17 -3.04 4.91
N GLY A 138 7.06 -3.71 4.62
CA GLY A 138 7.03 -4.96 3.88
C GLY A 138 6.75 -4.69 2.40
N ILE A 139 7.18 -5.61 1.55
CA ILE A 139 6.90 -5.56 0.12
C ILE A 139 6.24 -6.86 -0.30
N ASN A 140 5.07 -6.74 -0.90
CA ASN A 140 4.34 -7.85 -1.49
C ASN A 140 4.75 -8.00 -2.94
N ILE A 141 5.31 -9.15 -3.31
CA ILE A 141 5.81 -9.46 -4.65
C ILE A 141 4.91 -10.49 -5.34
N GLY A 142 4.82 -10.41 -6.65
CA GLY A 142 4.04 -11.36 -7.46
C GLY A 142 4.57 -11.45 -8.88
N ASN A 143 4.28 -12.57 -9.55
CA ASN A 143 4.63 -12.76 -10.95
C ASN A 143 3.70 -11.99 -11.88
N ASN A 144 4.15 -11.72 -13.08
CA ASN A 144 3.29 -11.25 -14.16
C ASN A 144 2.31 -12.35 -14.62
N LYS A 145 1.12 -11.97 -15.03
CA LYS A 145 0.07 -12.91 -15.46
C LYS A 145 0.52 -13.78 -16.66
N GLU A 146 1.26 -13.18 -17.57
CA GLU A 146 1.69 -13.81 -18.82
C GLU A 146 3.03 -14.55 -18.68
N THR A 147 3.68 -14.52 -17.51
CA THR A 147 4.95 -15.23 -17.33
C THR A 147 4.74 -16.75 -17.29
N LYS A 148 5.67 -17.48 -17.91
CA LYS A 148 5.72 -18.93 -17.81
C LYS A 148 6.65 -19.40 -16.70
N GLU A 149 7.58 -18.56 -16.29
CA GLU A 149 8.63 -18.85 -15.30
C GLU A 149 8.41 -18.04 -14.03
N ILE A 150 7.45 -18.46 -13.22
CA ILE A 150 7.03 -17.77 -11.99
C ILE A 150 8.20 -17.57 -11.04
N ILE A 151 9.06 -18.58 -10.88
CA ILE A 151 10.21 -18.53 -9.96
C ILE A 151 11.18 -17.43 -10.38
N HIS A 152 11.49 -17.32 -11.67
CA HIS A 152 12.38 -16.26 -12.18
C HIS A 152 11.84 -14.85 -11.92
N ASP A 153 10.53 -14.64 -12.08
CA ASP A 153 9.91 -13.36 -11.73
C ASP A 153 10.08 -13.02 -10.23
N LEU A 154 9.89 -14.01 -9.36
CA LEU A 154 10.02 -13.83 -7.92
C LEU A 154 11.46 -13.61 -7.48
N GLU A 155 12.41 -14.38 -8.02
CA GLU A 155 13.86 -14.18 -7.79
C GLU A 155 14.30 -12.79 -8.18
N LYS A 156 13.93 -12.34 -9.39
CA LYS A 156 14.24 -11.00 -9.87
C LYS A 156 13.70 -9.90 -8.94
N LEU A 157 12.49 -10.06 -8.42
CA LEU A 157 11.90 -9.11 -7.48
C LEU A 157 12.62 -9.15 -6.14
N PHE A 158 12.96 -10.33 -5.65
CA PHE A 158 13.67 -10.50 -4.40
C PHE A 158 15.07 -9.86 -4.47
N ASP A 159 15.86 -10.18 -5.48
CA ASP A 159 17.22 -9.67 -5.64
C ASP A 159 17.30 -8.14 -5.76
N ARG A 160 16.26 -7.51 -6.29
CA ARG A 160 16.23 -6.05 -6.47
C ARG A 160 15.62 -5.28 -5.29
N LEU A 161 14.81 -5.93 -4.47
CA LEU A 161 14.05 -5.27 -3.41
C LEU A 161 14.53 -5.62 -2.00
N TYR A 162 15.36 -6.66 -1.85
CA TYR A 162 15.96 -7.06 -0.59
C TYR A 162 17.37 -6.48 -0.46
#